data_818ba0b2d9f4e2112c4b3c74de7a5fd5
#
_entry.id   818ba0b2d9f4e2112c4b3c74de7a5fd5
#
_cell.length_a   1.000
_cell.length_b   1.000
_cell.length_c   1.000
_cell.angle_alpha   90.00
_cell.angle_beta   90.00
_cell.angle_gamma   90.00
#
_symmetry.space_group_name_H-M   'P 1'
#
loop_
_entity.id
_entity.type
_entity.pdbx_description
1 polymer ?
#
loop_
_entity_poly.entity_id
_entity_poly.type
_entity_poly.pdbx_seq_one_letter_code
_entity_poly.pdbx_strand_id
1 'polypeptide(L)'
;MDHSDRQFLRAHRVIASLNREQVDFLDKIGKDALFSAGVKLSRTQLLSAMVNAIKRFNLTGDGVKSPEQFEERIMRALSKLRAGRPH
;
A
#
# COMPACT_ATOMS: atom_id res chain seq x y z
N MET A 1 17.38 25.53 1.83
CA MET A 1 16.39 24.49 2.08
C MET A 1 16.67 23.30 1.18
N ASP A 2 16.85 22.14 1.75
CA ASP A 2 17.20 20.98 0.97
C ASP A 2 15.96 20.25 0.45
N HIS A 3 16.19 19.19 -0.32
CA HIS A 3 15.11 18.40 -0.92
C HIS A 3 14.21 17.74 0.10
N SER A 4 14.77 17.33 1.23
CA SER A 4 14.00 16.66 2.27
C SER A 4 12.92 17.56 2.84
N ASP A 5 13.28 18.82 3.07
CA ASP A 5 12.33 19.80 3.59
C ASP A 5 11.20 20.05 2.61
N ARG A 6 11.51 20.11 1.33
CA ARG A 6 10.49 20.30 0.30
C ARG A 6 9.53 19.14 0.25
N GLN A 7 10.05 17.94 0.29
CA GLN A 7 9.21 16.75 0.26
C GLN A 7 8.32 16.69 1.49
N PHE A 8 8.88 17.03 2.64
CA PHE A 8 8.11 17.03 3.88
C PHE A 8 6.97 18.04 3.80
N LEU A 9 7.25 19.24 3.29
CA LEU A 9 6.24 20.27 3.18
C LEU A 9 5.12 19.93 2.20
N ARG A 10 5.41 19.05 1.23
CA ARG A 10 4.41 18.59 0.27
C ARG A 10 3.62 17.40 0.76
N ALA A 11 4.02 16.80 1.86
CA ALA A 11 3.31 15.64 2.38
C ALA A 11 1.97 16.08 2.97
N HIS A 12 0.96 15.29 2.70
CA HIS A 12 -0.37 15.48 3.25
C HIS A 12 -0.63 14.39 4.26
N ARG A 13 -1.09 14.79 5.43
CA ARG A 13 -1.41 13.82 6.47
C ARG A 13 -2.84 13.33 6.29
N VAL A 14 -2.97 12.02 6.27
CA VAL A 14 -4.26 11.35 6.21
C VAL A 14 -4.33 10.42 7.39
N ILE A 15 -5.44 10.48 8.13
CA ILE A 15 -5.66 9.59 9.25
C ILE A 15 -6.44 8.39 8.75
N ALA A 16 -5.88 7.20 8.92
CA ALA A 16 -6.54 5.96 8.52
C ALA A 16 -6.84 5.13 9.75
N SER A 17 -8.05 4.60 9.82
CA SER A 17 -8.44 3.67 10.87
C SER A 17 -8.25 2.25 10.36
N LEU A 18 -7.48 1.46 11.10
CA LEU A 18 -7.22 0.08 10.75
C LEU A 18 -7.68 -0.82 11.87
N ASN A 19 -8.20 -1.99 11.53
CA ASN A 19 -8.55 -2.98 12.52
C ASN A 19 -7.29 -3.74 12.99
N ARG A 20 -7.46 -4.59 13.98
CA ARG A 20 -6.34 -5.30 14.60
C ARG A 20 -5.62 -6.18 13.57
N GLU A 21 -6.36 -6.90 12.75
CA GLU A 21 -5.75 -7.78 11.74
C GLU A 21 -4.89 -7.01 10.76
N GLN A 22 -5.36 -5.84 10.34
CA GLN A 22 -4.61 -5.00 9.41
C GLN A 22 -3.33 -4.47 10.05
N VAL A 23 -3.40 -4.05 11.31
CA VAL A 23 -2.22 -3.60 12.04
C VAL A 23 -1.22 -4.74 12.19
N ASP A 24 -1.70 -5.91 12.59
CA ASP A 24 -0.84 -7.08 12.78
C ASP A 24 -0.16 -7.48 11.47
N PHE A 25 -0.87 -7.36 10.35
CA PHE A 25 -0.32 -7.64 9.02
C PHE A 25 0.83 -6.70 8.70
N LEU A 26 0.64 -5.40 8.93
CA LEU A 26 1.70 -4.42 8.70
C LEU A 26 2.90 -4.66 9.61
N ASP A 27 2.63 -4.96 10.86
CA ASP A 27 3.70 -5.19 11.84
C ASP A 27 4.49 -6.44 11.50
N LYS A 28 3.84 -7.45 10.96
CA LYS A 28 4.54 -8.66 10.51
C LYS A 28 5.51 -8.35 9.38
N ILE A 29 5.08 -7.57 8.42
CA ILE A 29 5.94 -7.16 7.30
C ILE A 29 7.13 -6.36 7.85
N GLY A 30 6.87 -5.44 8.78
CA GLY A 30 7.93 -4.66 9.38
C GLY A 30 8.94 -5.52 10.12
N LYS A 31 8.47 -6.53 10.86
CA LYS A 31 9.36 -7.46 11.55
C LYS A 31 10.19 -8.28 10.58
N ASP A 32 9.58 -8.75 9.52
CA ASP A 32 10.30 -9.53 8.50
C ASP A 32 11.45 -8.72 7.90
N ALA A 33 11.20 -7.45 7.59
CA ALA A 33 12.23 -6.58 7.05
C ALA A 33 13.35 -6.35 8.07
N LEU A 34 12.98 -6.13 9.32
CA LEU A 34 13.95 -5.87 10.38
C LEU A 34 14.86 -7.08 10.61
N PHE A 35 14.28 -8.27 10.71
CA PHE A 35 15.04 -9.48 11.01
C PHE A 35 15.84 -9.99 9.82
N SER A 36 15.35 -9.78 8.59
CA SER A 36 16.04 -10.30 7.41
C SER A 36 17.04 -9.32 6.83
N ALA A 37 16.76 -8.02 6.89
CA ALA A 37 17.58 -7.02 6.21
C ALA A 37 18.08 -5.91 7.14
N GLY A 38 17.67 -5.93 8.41
CA GLY A 38 18.07 -4.90 9.36
C GLY A 38 17.43 -3.54 9.09
N VAL A 39 16.37 -3.50 8.29
CA VAL A 39 15.70 -2.25 7.90
C VAL A 39 14.41 -2.10 8.71
N LYS A 40 14.25 -0.90 9.27
CA LYS A 40 13.05 -0.59 10.04
C LYS A 40 12.06 0.14 9.15
N LEU A 41 10.93 -0.49 8.89
CA LEU A 41 9.86 0.09 8.07
C LEU A 41 8.66 0.42 8.96
N SER A 42 8.22 1.66 8.90
CA SER A 42 7.06 2.10 9.67
C SER A 42 5.77 1.70 8.97
N ARG A 43 4.67 1.69 9.74
CA ARG A 43 3.35 1.44 9.16
C ARG A 43 3.03 2.43 8.06
N THR A 44 3.36 3.70 8.27
CA THR A 44 3.14 4.73 7.26
C THR A 44 3.90 4.45 5.98
N GLN A 45 5.16 4.04 6.09
CA GLN A 45 5.97 3.70 4.93
C GLN A 45 5.39 2.51 4.17
N LEU A 46 4.93 1.50 4.89
CA LEU A 46 4.33 0.33 4.27
C LEU A 46 3.03 0.68 3.56
N LEU A 47 2.18 1.48 4.18
CA LEU A 47 0.93 1.92 3.55
C LEU A 47 1.21 2.75 2.30
N SER A 48 2.18 3.64 2.37
CA SER A 48 2.56 4.46 1.22
C SER A 48 3.06 3.59 0.07
N ALA A 49 3.86 2.57 0.38
CA ALA A 49 4.34 1.63 -0.64
C ALA A 49 3.19 0.88 -1.30
N MET A 50 2.20 0.47 -0.51
CA MET A 50 1.03 -0.23 -1.02
C MET A 50 0.23 0.66 -1.97
N VAL A 51 0.03 1.93 -1.60
CA VAL A 51 -0.66 2.88 -2.46
C VAL A 51 0.12 3.07 -3.76
N ASN A 52 1.43 3.22 -3.68
CA ASN A 52 2.26 3.38 -4.87
C ASN A 52 2.16 2.17 -5.80
N ALA A 53 2.13 0.97 -5.24
CA ALA A 53 2.00 -0.24 -6.04
C ALA A 53 0.64 -0.28 -6.76
N ILE A 54 -0.43 0.01 -6.04
CA ILE A 54 -1.78 -0.03 -6.60
C ILE A 54 -1.99 1.05 -7.67
N LYS A 55 -1.34 2.20 -7.52
CA LYS A 55 -1.41 3.26 -8.54
C LYS A 55 -0.98 2.75 -9.92
N ARG A 56 -0.08 1.80 -9.96
CA ARG A 56 0.44 1.28 -11.25
C ARG A 56 -0.58 0.48 -12.03
N PHE A 57 -1.65 0.04 -11.38
CA PHE A 57 -2.71 -0.70 -12.06
C PHE A 57 -3.69 0.20 -12.80
N ASN A 58 -3.59 1.53 -12.61
CA ASN A 58 -4.48 2.50 -13.23
C ASN A 58 -5.95 2.21 -12.96
N LEU A 59 -6.25 1.74 -11.75
CA LEU A 59 -7.61 1.47 -11.36
C LEU A 59 -8.35 2.78 -11.11
N THR A 60 -9.64 2.78 -11.40
CA THR A 60 -10.49 3.93 -11.14
C THR A 60 -11.53 3.59 -10.09
N GLY A 61 -12.11 4.61 -9.49
CA GLY A 61 -13.23 4.45 -8.58
C GLY A 61 -14.58 4.45 -9.25
N ASP A 62 -14.59 4.45 -10.58
CA ASP A 62 -15.83 4.51 -11.36
C ASP A 62 -16.76 3.36 -11.02
N GLY A 63 -17.99 3.68 -10.61
CA GLY A 63 -18.98 2.68 -10.27
C GLY A 63 -18.76 1.96 -8.96
N VAL A 64 -17.72 2.32 -8.20
CA VAL A 64 -17.44 1.72 -6.91
C VAL A 64 -18.36 2.31 -5.86
N LYS A 65 -19.11 1.47 -5.17
CA LYS A 65 -20.11 1.89 -4.19
C LYS A 65 -19.70 1.58 -2.75
N SER A 66 -18.63 0.81 -2.56
CA SER A 66 -18.17 0.45 -1.22
C SER A 66 -16.68 0.14 -1.25
N PRO A 67 -16.02 0.23 -0.08
CA PRO A 67 -14.60 -0.16 -0.01
C PRO A 67 -14.37 -1.59 -0.46
N GLU A 68 -15.29 -2.51 -0.14
CA GLU A 68 -15.17 -3.92 -0.50
C GLU A 68 -15.21 -4.12 -2.01
N GLN A 69 -15.99 -3.32 -2.72
CA GLN A 69 -16.01 -3.38 -4.18
C GLN A 69 -14.69 -2.93 -4.78
N PHE A 70 -14.06 -1.94 -4.17
CA PHE A 70 -12.76 -1.49 -4.64
C PHE A 70 -11.69 -2.55 -4.35
N GLU A 71 -11.75 -3.18 -3.21
CA GLU A 71 -10.88 -4.29 -2.87
C GLU A 71 -10.98 -5.41 -3.90
N GLU A 72 -12.20 -5.78 -4.29
CA GLU A 72 -12.42 -6.79 -5.32
C GLU A 72 -11.81 -6.37 -6.65
N ARG A 73 -11.91 -5.08 -6.98
CA ARG A 73 -11.31 -4.56 -8.21
C ARG A 73 -9.80 -4.73 -8.21
N ILE A 74 -9.16 -4.47 -7.09
CA ILE A 74 -7.74 -4.72 -6.92
C ILE A 74 -7.42 -6.20 -7.11
N MET A 75 -8.20 -7.06 -6.47
CA MET A 75 -7.96 -8.50 -6.54
C MET A 75 -8.10 -9.03 -7.97
N ARG A 76 -9.08 -8.51 -8.72
CA ARG A 76 -9.23 -8.88 -10.13
C ARG A 76 -8.03 -8.46 -10.97
N ALA A 77 -7.52 -7.26 -10.71
CA ALA A 77 -6.34 -6.78 -11.44
C ALA A 77 -5.14 -7.66 -11.16
N LEU A 78 -4.94 -8.06 -9.91
CA LEU A 78 -3.86 -8.98 -9.54
C LEU A 78 -4.04 -10.35 -10.19
N SER A 79 -5.26 -10.85 -10.23
CA SER A 79 -5.55 -12.14 -10.87
C SER A 79 -5.23 -12.12 -12.35
N LYS A 80 -5.59 -11.04 -13.04
CA LYS A 80 -5.28 -10.89 -14.46
C LYS A 80 -3.78 -10.87 -14.72
N LEU A 81 -3.05 -10.20 -13.84
CA LEU A 81 -1.60 -10.13 -13.96
C LEU A 81 -0.98 -11.51 -13.83
N ARG A 82 -1.44 -12.31 -12.86
CA ARG A 82 -0.96 -13.67 -12.67
C ARG A 82 -1.31 -14.58 -13.83
N ALA A 83 -2.54 -14.47 -14.32
CA ALA A 83 -3.02 -15.30 -15.43
C ALA A 83 -2.28 -15.01 -16.72
N GLY A 84 -1.89 -13.76 -16.94
CA GLY A 84 -1.19 -13.34 -18.16
C GLY A 84 0.30 -13.61 -18.14
N ARG A 85 0.85 -14.16 -17.05
CA ARG A 85 2.28 -14.41 -16.96
C ARG A 85 2.65 -15.71 -17.66
N PRO A 86 3.60 -15.66 -18.58
CA PRO A 86 4.14 -16.89 -19.17
C PRO A 86 4.96 -17.64 -18.11
N HIS A 87 4.91 -18.92 -18.18
CA HIS A 87 5.69 -19.77 -17.28
C HIS A 87 6.98 -20.20 -17.90
#